data_79630e7152131c326d2bf09175536abe
#
_entry.id   79630e7152131c326d2bf09175536abe
#
_cell.length_a   1.000
_cell.length_b   1.000
_cell.length_c   1.000
_cell.angle_alpha   90.00
_cell.angle_beta   90.00
_cell.angle_gamma   90.00
#
_symmetry.space_group_name_H-M   'P 1'
#
loop_
_entity.id
_entity.type
_entity.pdbx_description
1 polymer ?
#
loop_
_entity_poly.entity_id
_entity_poly.type
_entity_poly.pdbx_seq_one_letter_code
_entity_poly.pdbx_strand_id
1 'polypeptide(L)'
;MNIENYIETQYRKLRESSELNAEFADLYSNINHAKLREIFTILHYNFTSLFRSMNTRLPTGVNGAHFWAAESRQLISTIEITLGLFNTLKRTQYSFDIDDYYFDIIKKCRDFLSSSGGSEIPPHMQQIELYYTIPIFKTSLSITVDNTFAKSSFELKQIGSGSYAHVYKYKDEFYNKLFVLKRAKKDLNEKELARFKREFEEMQEFSSPYILEAVSYTHLRAHETRGN
;
A
#
# COMPACT_ATOMS: atom_id res chain seq x y z
N MET A 1 -9.35 -26.59 10.71
CA MET A 1 -9.38 -26.23 9.27
C MET A 1 -7.96 -26.39 8.74
N ASN A 2 -7.75 -27.10 7.64
CA ASN A 2 -6.44 -27.23 7.02
C ASN A 2 -6.13 -25.90 6.25
N ILE A 3 -5.09 -25.22 6.63
CA ILE A 3 -4.71 -23.91 6.07
C ILE A 3 -4.33 -24.01 4.59
N GLU A 4 -3.62 -25.07 4.20
CA GLU A 4 -3.25 -25.31 2.80
C GLU A 4 -4.50 -25.46 1.92
N ASN A 5 -5.49 -26.24 2.36
CA ASN A 5 -6.74 -26.39 1.64
C ASN A 5 -7.55 -25.09 1.56
N TYR A 6 -7.44 -24.23 2.57
CA TYR A 6 -8.08 -22.92 2.54
C TYR A 6 -7.41 -22.00 1.48
N ILE A 7 -6.08 -21.92 1.48
CA ILE A 7 -5.32 -21.15 0.47
C ILE A 7 -5.66 -21.66 -0.93
N GLU A 8 -5.66 -22.98 -1.13
CA GLU A 8 -6.03 -23.60 -2.41
C GLU A 8 -7.43 -23.21 -2.86
N THR A 9 -8.39 -23.20 -1.93
CA THR A 9 -9.77 -22.84 -2.24
C THR A 9 -9.88 -21.37 -2.66
N GLN A 10 -9.20 -20.45 -1.96
CA GLN A 10 -9.19 -19.03 -2.33
C GLN A 10 -8.47 -18.81 -3.67
N TYR A 11 -7.39 -19.51 -3.90
CA TYR A 11 -6.67 -19.47 -5.18
C TYR A 11 -7.58 -19.85 -6.35
N ARG A 12 -8.29 -20.99 -6.25
CA ARG A 12 -9.23 -21.42 -7.31
C ARG A 12 -10.34 -20.39 -7.55
N LYS A 13 -10.95 -19.86 -6.50
CA LYS A 13 -11.98 -18.81 -6.63
C LYS A 13 -11.46 -17.60 -7.40
N LEU A 14 -10.25 -17.13 -7.07
CA LEU A 14 -9.64 -16.00 -7.78
C LEU A 14 -9.35 -16.34 -9.25
N ARG A 15 -8.87 -17.55 -9.53
CA ARG A 15 -8.56 -17.98 -10.90
C ARG A 15 -9.80 -18.15 -11.77
N GLU A 16 -10.94 -18.49 -11.19
CA GLU A 16 -12.23 -18.56 -11.89
C GLU A 16 -12.80 -17.18 -12.25
N SER A 17 -12.49 -16.17 -11.44
CA SER A 17 -13.04 -14.81 -11.54
C SER A 17 -12.09 -13.75 -12.12
N SER A 18 -10.80 -14.09 -12.27
CA SER A 18 -9.76 -13.15 -12.70
C SER A 18 -8.74 -13.82 -13.59
N GLU A 19 -8.33 -13.15 -14.66
CA GLU A 19 -7.19 -13.56 -15.45
C GLU A 19 -5.88 -13.40 -14.66
N LEU A 20 -4.90 -14.27 -14.95
CA LEU A 20 -3.57 -14.14 -14.38
C LEU A 20 -2.86 -12.95 -15.03
N ASN A 21 -2.74 -11.88 -14.28
CA ASN A 21 -1.90 -10.74 -14.67
C ASN A 21 -0.64 -10.74 -13.81
N ALA A 22 0.52 -10.79 -14.45
CA ALA A 22 1.82 -10.85 -13.79
C ALA A 22 2.42 -9.47 -13.47
N GLU A 23 1.69 -8.37 -13.71
CA GLU A 23 2.18 -6.99 -13.55
C GLU A 23 2.84 -6.74 -12.19
N PHE A 24 2.30 -7.34 -11.12
CA PHE A 24 2.79 -7.15 -9.76
C PHE A 24 3.53 -8.37 -9.18
N ALA A 25 3.88 -9.36 -10.01
CA ALA A 25 4.50 -10.60 -9.53
C ALA A 25 5.84 -10.37 -8.82
N ASP A 26 6.63 -9.42 -9.30
CA ASP A 26 7.94 -9.09 -8.73
C ASP A 26 7.84 -8.53 -7.31
N LEU A 27 6.78 -7.80 -6.98
CA LEU A 27 6.54 -7.25 -5.63
C LEU A 27 6.35 -8.35 -4.57
N TYR A 28 6.00 -9.55 -4.99
CA TYR A 28 5.71 -10.70 -4.13
C TYR A 28 6.70 -11.86 -4.32
N SER A 29 7.79 -11.65 -5.06
CA SER A 29 8.78 -12.67 -5.39
C SER A 29 9.45 -13.30 -4.15
N ASN A 30 9.53 -12.56 -3.05
CA ASN A 30 10.07 -13.01 -1.76
C ASN A 30 9.15 -13.97 -0.98
N ILE A 31 7.91 -14.18 -1.43
CA ILE A 31 6.97 -15.08 -0.77
C ILE A 31 7.23 -16.52 -1.21
N ASN A 32 7.66 -17.37 -0.27
CA ASN A 32 8.02 -18.76 -0.57
C ASN A 32 6.83 -19.62 -1.02
N HIS A 33 5.61 -19.34 -0.53
CA HIS A 33 4.43 -20.11 -0.87
C HIS A 33 3.87 -19.69 -2.24
N ALA A 34 4.05 -20.51 -3.26
CA ALA A 34 3.75 -20.18 -4.67
C ALA A 34 2.30 -19.68 -4.88
N LYS A 35 1.30 -20.40 -4.33
CA LYS A 35 -0.12 -20.00 -4.48
C LYS A 35 -0.45 -18.70 -3.75
N LEU A 36 0.13 -18.47 -2.59
CA LEU A 36 -0.09 -17.22 -1.85
C LEU A 36 0.54 -16.03 -2.59
N ARG A 37 1.70 -16.22 -3.19
CA ARG A 37 2.32 -15.23 -4.08
C ARG A 37 1.42 -14.86 -5.25
N GLU A 38 0.85 -15.86 -5.94
CA GLU A 38 -0.09 -15.62 -7.03
C GLU A 38 -1.37 -14.95 -6.55
N ILE A 39 -1.94 -15.37 -5.42
CA ILE A 39 -3.10 -14.72 -4.79
C ILE A 39 -2.83 -13.23 -4.58
N PHE A 40 -1.71 -12.87 -3.96
CA PHE A 40 -1.40 -11.47 -3.70
C PHE A 40 -1.16 -10.68 -4.99
N THR A 41 -0.55 -11.29 -6.00
CA THR A 41 -0.40 -10.69 -7.33
C THR A 41 -1.75 -10.37 -7.96
N ILE A 42 -2.69 -11.32 -7.94
CA ILE A 42 -4.04 -11.14 -8.50
C ILE A 42 -4.83 -10.10 -7.69
N LEU A 43 -4.81 -10.18 -6.36
CA LEU A 43 -5.52 -9.23 -5.50
C LEU A 43 -4.98 -7.80 -5.67
N HIS A 44 -3.67 -7.64 -5.77
CA HIS A 44 -3.04 -6.34 -6.03
C HIS A 44 -3.51 -5.77 -7.36
N TYR A 45 -3.48 -6.56 -8.41
CA TYR A 45 -3.97 -6.17 -9.73
C TYR A 45 -5.44 -5.77 -9.69
N ASN A 46 -6.28 -6.58 -9.04
CA ASN A 46 -7.71 -6.30 -8.91
C ASN A 46 -7.96 -4.98 -8.18
N PHE A 47 -7.32 -4.74 -7.05
CA PHE A 47 -7.44 -3.46 -6.33
C PHE A 47 -6.99 -2.28 -7.19
N THR A 48 -5.81 -2.36 -7.80
CA THR A 48 -5.27 -1.28 -8.63
C THR A 48 -6.19 -0.97 -9.81
N SER A 49 -6.69 -2.01 -10.50
CA SER A 49 -7.60 -1.86 -11.64
C SER A 49 -8.94 -1.26 -11.24
N LEU A 50 -9.56 -1.78 -10.16
CA LEU A 50 -10.87 -1.33 -9.68
C LEU A 50 -10.80 0.08 -9.09
N PHE A 51 -9.75 0.41 -8.35
CA PHE A 51 -9.55 1.77 -7.84
C PHE A 51 -9.18 2.76 -8.96
N ARG A 52 -8.48 2.33 -10.00
CA ARG A 52 -8.28 3.16 -11.20
C ARG A 52 -9.63 3.49 -11.85
N SER A 53 -10.52 2.51 -12.00
CA SER A 53 -11.87 2.73 -12.49
C SER A 53 -12.66 3.67 -11.58
N MET A 54 -12.61 3.48 -10.26
CA MET A 54 -13.27 4.37 -9.30
C MET A 54 -12.72 5.80 -9.36
N ASN A 55 -11.42 5.98 -9.54
CA ASN A 55 -10.75 7.27 -9.65
C ASN A 55 -11.24 8.11 -10.84
N THR A 56 -11.85 7.51 -11.86
CA THR A 56 -12.52 8.27 -12.95
C THR A 56 -13.72 9.07 -12.45
N ARG A 57 -14.22 8.76 -11.26
CA ARG A 57 -15.35 9.42 -10.57
C ARG A 57 -14.93 10.27 -9.38
N LEU A 58 -13.65 10.23 -9.02
CA LEU A 58 -13.06 10.93 -7.89
C LEU A 58 -12.20 12.12 -8.34
N PRO A 59 -12.10 13.19 -7.55
CA PRO A 59 -12.78 13.39 -6.27
C PRO A 59 -14.29 13.62 -6.47
N THR A 60 -15.11 13.18 -5.49
CA THR A 60 -16.54 13.45 -5.52
C THR A 60 -16.85 14.87 -5.02
N GLY A 61 -17.91 15.47 -5.59
CA GLY A 61 -18.50 16.71 -5.05
C GLY A 61 -19.45 16.46 -3.87
N VAL A 62 -20.30 17.44 -3.60
CA VAL A 62 -21.28 17.45 -2.49
C VAL A 62 -22.32 16.31 -2.65
N ASN A 63 -22.63 15.90 -3.89
CA ASN A 63 -23.65 14.88 -4.18
C ASN A 63 -23.07 13.47 -4.32
N GLY A 64 -21.78 13.27 -4.06
CA GLY A 64 -21.14 11.99 -4.31
C GLY A 64 -21.03 11.64 -5.80
N ALA A 65 -20.89 10.37 -6.10
CA ALA A 65 -20.84 9.83 -7.45
C ALA A 65 -21.35 8.39 -7.48
N HIS A 66 -21.55 7.83 -8.67
CA HIS A 66 -22.00 6.45 -8.83
C HIS A 66 -20.88 5.56 -9.38
N PHE A 67 -20.66 4.41 -8.73
CA PHE A 67 -19.74 3.37 -9.18
C PHE A 67 -20.50 2.21 -9.82
N TRP A 68 -19.98 1.67 -10.90
CA TRP A 68 -20.68 0.68 -11.72
C TRP A 68 -20.99 -0.63 -10.98
N ALA A 69 -22.11 -1.24 -11.30
CA ALA A 69 -22.59 -2.45 -10.64
C ALA A 69 -21.65 -3.67 -10.79
N ALA A 70 -21.03 -3.83 -11.96
CA ALA A 70 -20.09 -4.93 -12.21
C ALA A 70 -18.83 -4.78 -11.37
N GLU A 71 -18.22 -3.60 -11.40
CA GLU A 71 -17.02 -3.27 -10.62
C GLU A 71 -17.30 -3.27 -9.11
N SER A 72 -18.48 -2.83 -8.68
CA SER A 72 -18.89 -2.91 -7.27
C SER A 72 -18.88 -4.35 -6.78
N ARG A 73 -19.49 -5.29 -7.51
CA ARG A 73 -19.49 -6.71 -7.16
C ARG A 73 -18.08 -7.30 -7.17
N GLN A 74 -17.27 -6.95 -8.17
CA GLN A 74 -15.90 -7.44 -8.25
C GLN A 74 -15.05 -6.91 -7.10
N LEU A 75 -15.21 -5.63 -6.72
CA LEU A 75 -14.50 -5.05 -5.59
C LEU A 75 -14.95 -5.66 -4.26
N ILE A 76 -16.24 -5.90 -4.06
CA ILE A 76 -16.77 -6.63 -2.90
C ILE A 76 -16.12 -8.00 -2.79
N SER A 77 -16.13 -8.79 -3.86
CA SER A 77 -15.50 -10.12 -3.88
C SER A 77 -14.00 -10.06 -3.56
N THR A 78 -13.29 -9.10 -4.15
CA THR A 78 -11.85 -8.88 -3.89
C THR A 78 -11.60 -8.55 -2.42
N ILE A 79 -12.42 -7.69 -1.83
CA ILE A 79 -12.35 -7.31 -0.41
C ILE A 79 -12.65 -8.52 0.49
N GLU A 80 -13.69 -9.27 0.20
CA GLU A 80 -14.09 -10.44 0.99
C GLU A 80 -13.01 -11.51 1.02
N ILE A 81 -12.41 -11.82 -0.13
CA ILE A 81 -11.30 -12.77 -0.22
C ILE A 81 -10.09 -12.25 0.56
N THR A 82 -9.75 -10.97 0.40
CA THR A 82 -8.63 -10.34 1.10
C THR A 82 -8.79 -10.41 2.62
N LEU A 83 -9.93 -9.97 3.14
CA LEU A 83 -10.20 -9.97 4.58
C LEU A 83 -10.37 -11.39 5.13
N GLY A 84 -10.94 -12.30 4.35
CA GLY A 84 -11.03 -13.71 4.69
C GLY A 84 -9.64 -14.34 4.87
N LEU A 85 -8.72 -14.11 3.92
CA LEU A 85 -7.33 -14.53 4.02
C LEU A 85 -6.62 -13.88 5.22
N PHE A 86 -6.74 -12.57 5.37
CA PHE A 86 -6.13 -11.82 6.47
C PHE A 86 -6.53 -12.39 7.83
N ASN A 87 -7.83 -12.57 8.06
CA ASN A 87 -8.33 -13.09 9.34
C ASN A 87 -7.96 -14.56 9.58
N THR A 88 -8.01 -15.39 8.53
CA THR A 88 -7.74 -16.82 8.65
C THR A 88 -6.25 -17.11 8.86
N LEU A 89 -5.37 -16.36 8.18
CA LEU A 89 -3.93 -16.59 8.23
C LEU A 89 -3.23 -15.87 9.38
N LYS A 90 -3.89 -14.96 10.09
CA LYS A 90 -3.31 -14.06 11.11
C LYS A 90 -2.46 -14.76 12.19
N ARG A 91 -2.75 -16.02 12.52
CA ARG A 91 -2.03 -16.80 13.55
C ARG A 91 -1.31 -18.01 12.98
N THR A 92 -0.93 -17.94 11.72
CA THR A 92 -0.22 -19.02 11.01
C THR A 92 1.12 -18.53 10.51
N GLN A 93 1.95 -19.45 10.04
CA GLN A 93 3.21 -19.09 9.35
C GLN A 93 3.00 -18.30 8.05
N TYR A 94 1.77 -18.23 7.55
CA TYR A 94 1.39 -17.50 6.34
C TYR A 94 0.72 -16.15 6.66
N SER A 95 0.87 -15.66 7.89
CA SER A 95 0.33 -14.36 8.28
C SER A 95 0.93 -13.25 7.42
N PHE A 96 0.12 -12.23 7.19
CA PHE A 96 0.52 -11.05 6.45
C PHE A 96 -0.21 -9.81 6.99
N ASP A 97 0.33 -8.66 6.72
CA ASP A 97 -0.32 -7.38 6.97
C ASP A 97 -0.76 -6.75 5.66
N ILE A 98 -1.80 -5.95 5.72
CA ILE A 98 -2.25 -5.11 4.61
C ILE A 98 -1.69 -3.71 4.88
N ASP A 99 -1.17 -3.06 3.85
CA ASP A 99 -0.72 -1.66 3.99
C ASP A 99 -1.82 -0.80 4.62
N ASP A 100 -1.47 0.04 5.60
CA ASP A 100 -2.42 0.79 6.42
C ASP A 100 -3.34 1.67 5.58
N TYR A 101 -2.79 2.35 4.58
CA TYR A 101 -3.58 3.18 3.67
C TYR A 101 -4.61 2.36 2.90
N TYR A 102 -4.19 1.23 2.31
CA TYR A 102 -5.10 0.34 1.60
C TYR A 102 -6.12 -0.31 2.53
N PHE A 103 -5.72 -0.66 3.74
CA PHE A 103 -6.64 -1.23 4.72
C PHE A 103 -7.77 -0.25 5.08
N ASP A 104 -7.45 1.04 5.24
CA ASP A 104 -8.45 2.08 5.49
C ASP A 104 -9.35 2.33 4.29
N ILE A 105 -8.82 2.31 3.07
CA ILE A 105 -9.63 2.40 1.84
C ILE A 105 -10.57 1.19 1.71
N ILE A 106 -10.08 -0.02 1.96
CA ILE A 106 -10.88 -1.25 1.95
C ILE A 106 -12.05 -1.16 2.93
N LYS A 107 -11.81 -0.68 4.16
CA LYS A 107 -12.87 -0.46 5.15
C LYS A 107 -13.90 0.53 4.65
N LYS A 108 -13.48 1.69 4.17
CA LYS A 108 -14.37 2.71 3.61
C LYS A 108 -15.20 2.16 2.45
N CYS A 109 -14.60 1.40 1.54
CA CYS A 109 -15.31 0.78 0.44
C CYS A 109 -16.41 -0.19 0.92
N ARG A 110 -16.15 -0.98 1.96
CA ARG A 110 -17.15 -1.88 2.53
C ARG A 110 -18.41 -1.17 2.99
N ASP A 111 -18.29 0.07 3.47
CA ASP A 111 -19.41 0.81 4.05
C ASP A 111 -20.41 1.30 2.98
N PHE A 112 -19.96 1.53 1.75
CA PHE A 112 -20.82 2.07 0.69
C PHE A 112 -21.06 1.13 -0.50
N LEU A 113 -20.25 0.08 -0.66
CA LEU A 113 -20.40 -0.84 -1.79
C LEU A 113 -21.68 -1.67 -1.67
N SER A 114 -22.43 -1.76 -2.81
CA SER A 114 -23.63 -2.54 -2.95
C SER A 114 -23.45 -3.69 -3.95
N SER A 115 -23.91 -4.89 -3.57
CA SER A 115 -23.91 -6.07 -4.45
C SER A 115 -25.13 -6.13 -5.38
N SER A 116 -26.22 -5.46 -5.04
CA SER A 116 -27.50 -5.51 -5.78
C SER A 116 -27.59 -4.53 -6.94
N GLY A 117 -26.62 -3.60 -7.07
CA GLY A 117 -26.63 -2.58 -8.12
C GLY A 117 -25.28 -1.89 -8.18
N GLY A 118 -25.23 -0.67 -8.73
CA GLY A 118 -24.09 0.22 -8.56
C GLY A 118 -24.04 0.78 -7.15
N SER A 119 -22.88 1.28 -6.76
CA SER A 119 -22.64 1.82 -5.42
C SER A 119 -22.60 3.34 -5.44
N GLU A 120 -23.19 3.98 -4.43
CA GLU A 120 -23.09 5.42 -4.24
C GLU A 120 -21.77 5.74 -3.53
N ILE A 121 -20.83 6.35 -4.24
CA ILE A 121 -19.58 6.82 -3.65
C ILE A 121 -19.91 8.04 -2.77
N PRO A 122 -19.46 8.06 -1.49
CA PRO A 122 -19.76 9.16 -0.57
C PRO A 122 -19.32 10.53 -1.10
N PRO A 123 -20.00 11.62 -0.67
CA PRO A 123 -19.55 12.99 -0.92
C PRO A 123 -18.12 13.22 -0.39
N HIS A 124 -17.39 14.10 -1.06
CA HIS A 124 -16.04 14.54 -0.68
C HIS A 124 -14.98 13.43 -0.59
N MET A 125 -15.24 12.27 -1.18
CA MET A 125 -14.23 11.22 -1.28
C MET A 125 -13.12 11.66 -2.22
N GLN A 126 -11.86 11.55 -1.77
CA GLN A 126 -10.68 11.92 -2.54
C GLN A 126 -10.23 10.78 -3.45
N GLN A 127 -9.40 11.09 -4.43
CA GLN A 127 -8.78 10.08 -5.28
C GLN A 127 -7.98 9.08 -4.42
N ILE A 128 -8.04 7.82 -4.84
CA ILE A 128 -7.32 6.72 -4.22
C ILE A 128 -5.94 6.63 -4.87
N GLU A 129 -4.89 6.64 -4.05
CA GLU A 129 -3.52 6.45 -4.50
C GLU A 129 -3.33 4.99 -4.97
N LEU A 130 -2.73 4.82 -6.16
CA LEU A 130 -2.51 3.50 -6.73
C LEU A 130 -1.06 3.07 -6.56
N TYR A 131 -0.84 1.90 -5.96
CA TYR A 131 0.50 1.36 -5.74
C TYR A 131 0.95 0.49 -6.92
N TYR A 132 2.02 0.92 -7.60
CA TYR A 132 2.64 0.18 -8.70
C TYR A 132 3.99 -0.43 -8.34
N THR A 133 4.67 0.16 -7.37
CA THR A 133 6.04 -0.23 -6.96
C THR A 133 6.13 -0.66 -5.49
N ILE A 134 5.03 -0.56 -4.75
CA ILE A 134 4.95 -0.88 -3.33
C ILE A 134 3.93 -2.00 -3.15
N PRO A 135 4.26 -3.09 -2.42
CA PRO A 135 3.31 -4.17 -2.18
C PRO A 135 2.19 -3.73 -1.23
N ILE A 136 0.94 -4.09 -1.57
CA ILE A 136 -0.22 -3.91 -0.68
C ILE A 136 -0.17 -4.92 0.47
N PHE A 137 0.35 -6.13 0.22
CA PHE A 137 0.40 -7.21 1.20
C PHE A 137 1.84 -7.44 1.65
N LYS A 138 2.06 -7.41 2.96
CA LYS A 138 3.38 -7.57 3.60
C LYS A 138 3.34 -8.84 4.44
N THR A 139 4.12 -9.86 4.09
CA THR A 139 4.19 -11.09 4.88
C THR A 139 5.13 -10.94 6.07
N SER A 140 4.78 -11.53 7.19
CA SER A 140 5.65 -11.57 8.38
C SER A 140 6.95 -12.34 8.12
N LEU A 141 7.03 -13.17 7.08
CA LEU A 141 8.26 -13.81 6.61
C LEU A 141 9.21 -12.83 5.92
N SER A 142 8.74 -11.67 5.45
CA SER A 142 9.64 -10.56 5.09
C SER A 142 10.27 -9.92 6.34
N ILE A 143 9.78 -10.26 7.53
CA ILE A 143 10.30 -9.86 8.84
C ILE A 143 11.11 -11.00 9.49
N THR A 144 10.97 -12.27 9.08
CA THR A 144 11.66 -13.44 9.68
C THR A 144 12.76 -14.05 8.82
N VAL A 145 12.90 -13.67 7.55
CA VAL A 145 14.19 -13.77 6.86
C VAL A 145 15.01 -12.61 7.37
N ASP A 146 15.59 -12.84 8.51
CA ASP A 146 16.51 -12.01 9.23
C ASP A 146 15.91 -11.13 10.32
N ASN A 147 15.71 -11.75 11.48
CA ASN A 147 16.14 -11.10 12.71
C ASN A 147 17.66 -10.79 12.71
N THR A 148 18.41 -11.13 11.68
CA THR A 148 19.73 -10.59 11.34
C THR A 148 19.65 -9.39 10.39
N PHE A 149 18.64 -9.25 9.50
CA PHE A 149 18.42 -8.05 8.68
C PHE A 149 17.47 -7.01 9.30
N ALA A 150 16.51 -7.41 10.14
CA ALA A 150 15.73 -6.47 10.95
C ALA A 150 16.55 -5.88 12.12
N LYS A 151 17.79 -6.33 12.33
CA LYS A 151 18.85 -5.67 13.10
C LYS A 151 19.96 -5.08 12.25
N SER A 152 19.85 -5.01 10.93
CA SER A 152 20.42 -3.89 10.22
C SER A 152 19.57 -2.66 10.59
N SER A 153 19.70 -2.25 11.85
CA SER A 153 19.46 -0.88 12.24
C SER A 153 20.29 -0.07 11.25
N PHE A 154 19.62 0.42 10.18
CA PHE A 154 20.24 1.44 9.35
C PHE A 154 20.70 2.48 10.34
N GLU A 155 21.99 2.60 10.57
CA GLU A 155 22.52 3.58 11.50
C GLU A 155 22.25 4.95 10.87
N LEU A 156 21.04 5.46 11.16
CA LEU A 156 20.57 6.75 10.67
C LEU A 156 21.42 7.82 11.35
N LYS A 157 22.44 8.28 10.67
CA LYS A 157 23.24 9.40 11.14
C LYS A 157 22.56 10.68 10.71
N GLN A 158 22.07 11.47 11.66
CA GLN A 158 21.56 12.80 11.37
C GLN A 158 22.70 13.69 10.85
N ILE A 159 22.51 14.28 9.69
CA ILE A 159 23.48 15.15 9.01
C ILE A 159 23.02 16.60 8.89
N GLY A 160 21.72 16.84 9.19
CA GLY A 160 21.15 18.19 9.15
C GLY A 160 19.78 18.28 9.80
N SER A 161 19.37 19.50 10.09
CA SER A 161 18.01 19.80 10.54
C SER A 161 17.66 21.21 10.03
N GLY A 162 16.60 21.27 9.23
CA GLY A 162 16.03 22.50 8.71
C GLY A 162 14.75 22.89 9.46
N SER A 163 14.06 23.91 8.96
CA SER A 163 12.79 24.39 9.52
C SER A 163 11.71 23.31 9.51
N TYR A 164 11.63 22.51 8.45
CA TYR A 164 10.53 21.56 8.21
C TYR A 164 10.93 20.10 8.34
N ALA A 165 12.24 19.78 8.35
CA ALA A 165 12.69 18.40 8.28
C ALA A 165 14.01 18.16 9.00
N HIS A 166 14.20 16.91 9.43
CA HIS A 166 15.49 16.36 9.78
C HIS A 166 16.05 15.59 8.58
N VAL A 167 17.37 15.66 8.37
CA VAL A 167 18.06 14.98 7.29
C VAL A 167 19.00 13.96 7.90
N TYR A 168 18.88 12.73 7.45
CA TYR A 168 19.70 11.60 7.87
C TYR A 168 20.42 11.02 6.67
N LYS A 169 21.59 10.45 6.88
CA LYS A 169 22.21 9.55 5.93
C LYS A 169 22.26 8.15 6.47
N TYR A 170 22.15 7.18 5.58
CA TYR A 170 22.34 5.77 5.89
C TYR A 170 23.00 5.07 4.71
N LYS A 171 23.70 3.98 5.01
CA LYS A 171 24.26 3.11 3.99
C LYS A 171 23.33 1.93 3.82
N ASP A 172 22.83 1.73 2.60
CA ASP A 172 22.12 0.52 2.26
C ASP A 172 23.15 -0.57 1.92
N GLU A 173 23.12 -1.66 2.71
CA GLU A 173 24.11 -2.73 2.55
C GLU A 173 23.85 -3.58 1.31
N PHE A 174 22.57 -3.68 0.87
CA PHE A 174 22.20 -4.44 -0.31
C PHE A 174 22.70 -3.76 -1.59
N TYR A 175 22.44 -2.46 -1.71
CA TYR A 175 22.93 -1.67 -2.86
C TYR A 175 24.35 -1.17 -2.69
N ASN A 176 24.94 -1.32 -1.50
CA ASN A 176 26.25 -0.74 -1.13
C ASN A 176 26.35 0.76 -1.46
N LYS A 177 25.24 1.49 -1.33
CA LYS A 177 25.13 2.91 -1.64
C LYS A 177 24.75 3.71 -0.40
N LEU A 178 25.14 4.98 -0.40
CA LEU A 178 24.69 5.95 0.60
C LEU A 178 23.37 6.59 0.12
N PHE A 179 22.40 6.61 1.01
CA PHE A 179 21.13 7.29 0.81
C PHE A 179 20.96 8.42 1.81
N VAL A 180 20.17 9.39 1.42
CA VAL A 180 19.73 10.50 2.29
C VAL A 180 18.23 10.34 2.53
N LEU A 181 17.86 10.30 3.81
CA LEU A 181 16.45 10.31 4.25
C LEU A 181 16.12 11.69 4.81
N LYS A 182 15.20 12.40 4.16
CA LYS A 182 14.64 13.65 4.66
C LYS A 182 13.30 13.35 5.32
N ARG A 183 13.20 13.53 6.64
CA ARG A 183 12.02 13.22 7.44
C ARG A 183 11.37 14.50 7.92
N ALA A 184 10.08 14.69 7.59
CA ALA A 184 9.29 15.80 8.09
C ALA A 184 9.24 15.82 9.63
N LYS A 185 9.26 16.99 10.22
CA LYS A 185 9.03 17.17 11.66
C LYS A 185 7.58 16.86 12.01
N LYS A 186 7.32 16.43 13.24
CA LYS A 186 5.98 16.00 13.67
C LYS A 186 4.99 17.14 13.86
N ASP A 187 5.48 18.34 14.07
CA ASP A 187 4.75 19.56 14.40
C ASP A 187 4.46 20.47 13.20
N LEU A 188 4.61 19.96 11.97
CA LEU A 188 4.31 20.71 10.76
C LEU A 188 2.80 20.92 10.59
N ASN A 189 2.41 22.17 10.31
CA ASN A 189 1.06 22.47 9.87
C ASN A 189 0.84 22.05 8.39
N GLU A 190 -0.41 22.10 7.92
CA GLU A 190 -0.77 21.68 6.56
C GLU A 190 -0.02 22.41 5.45
N LYS A 191 0.24 23.71 5.61
CA LYS A 191 0.98 24.51 4.62
C LYS A 191 2.45 24.10 4.54
N GLU A 192 3.05 23.80 5.68
CA GLU A 192 4.44 23.35 5.79
C GLU A 192 4.59 21.94 5.23
N LEU A 193 3.61 21.06 5.50
CA LEU A 193 3.58 19.73 4.94
C LEU A 193 3.40 19.76 3.41
N ALA A 194 2.55 20.65 2.91
CA ALA A 194 2.38 20.85 1.47
C ALA A 194 3.68 21.36 0.80
N ARG A 195 4.42 22.26 1.46
CA ARG A 195 5.75 22.69 0.99
C ARG A 195 6.76 21.55 0.94
N PHE A 196 6.78 20.74 2.00
CA PHE A 196 7.66 19.58 2.07
C PHE A 196 7.39 18.56 0.94
N LYS A 197 6.12 18.34 0.60
CA LYS A 197 5.70 17.48 -0.52
C LYS A 197 6.13 18.07 -1.86
N ARG A 198 5.85 19.35 -2.09
CA ARG A 198 6.21 20.05 -3.34
C ARG A 198 7.72 20.00 -3.61
N GLU A 199 8.53 20.16 -2.57
CA GLU A 199 9.98 20.07 -2.71
C GLU A 199 10.42 18.70 -3.23
N PHE A 200 9.76 17.62 -2.81
CA PHE A 200 10.04 16.29 -3.34
C PHE A 200 9.59 16.15 -4.80
N GLU A 201 8.38 16.62 -5.12
CA GLU A 201 7.85 16.61 -6.49
C GLU A 201 8.77 17.38 -7.45
N GLU A 202 9.18 18.58 -7.06
CA GLU A 202 10.15 19.40 -7.82
C GLU A 202 11.50 18.68 -7.98
N MET A 203 11.98 17.99 -6.94
CA MET A 203 13.23 17.23 -7.03
C MET A 203 13.18 16.05 -7.99
N GLN A 204 12.01 15.44 -8.19
CA GLN A 204 11.84 14.34 -9.14
C GLN A 204 11.95 14.81 -10.61
N GLU A 205 11.66 16.07 -10.89
CA GLU A 205 11.77 16.65 -12.23
C GLU A 205 13.21 16.95 -12.62
N PHE A 206 14.14 17.01 -11.66
CA PHE A 206 15.54 17.30 -11.95
C PHE A 206 16.34 16.04 -12.28
N SER A 207 16.91 16.00 -13.47
CA SER A 207 17.90 15.01 -13.89
C SER A 207 19.26 15.69 -14.06
N SER A 208 20.13 15.58 -13.08
CA SER A 208 21.46 16.19 -13.11
C SER A 208 22.44 15.40 -12.26
N PRO A 209 23.69 15.19 -12.72
CA PRO A 209 24.70 14.51 -11.92
C PRO A 209 25.14 15.30 -10.67
N TYR A 210 24.72 16.56 -10.55
CA TYR A 210 25.04 17.44 -9.42
C TYR A 210 23.89 17.59 -8.43
N ILE A 211 22.72 17.00 -8.71
CA ILE A 211 21.52 17.06 -7.85
C ILE A 211 21.22 15.65 -7.37
N LEU A 212 20.91 15.51 -6.09
CA LEU A 212 20.47 14.24 -5.51
C LEU A 212 19.15 13.79 -6.16
N GLU A 213 19.15 12.60 -6.72
CA GLU A 213 17.95 12.00 -7.27
C GLU A 213 16.95 11.63 -6.16
N ALA A 214 15.70 12.07 -6.30
CA ALA A 214 14.62 11.71 -5.40
C ALA A 214 14.02 10.36 -5.83
N VAL A 215 14.37 9.29 -5.10
CA VAL A 215 13.99 7.91 -5.50
C VAL A 215 12.69 7.42 -4.92
N SER A 216 12.23 7.94 -3.77
CA SER A 216 11.00 7.48 -3.14
C SER A 216 10.46 8.49 -2.12
N TYR A 217 9.12 8.52 -1.99
CA TYR A 217 8.40 9.27 -0.97
C TYR A 217 7.44 8.35 -0.23
N THR A 218 7.52 8.34 1.11
CA THR A 218 6.59 7.61 1.97
C THR A 218 5.86 8.59 2.88
N HIS A 219 4.52 8.51 2.91
CA HIS A 219 3.67 9.28 3.79
C HIS A 219 3.37 8.47 5.06
N LEU A 220 4.11 8.73 6.13
CA LEU A 220 3.81 8.20 7.46
C LEU A 220 2.86 9.19 8.15
N ARG A 221 1.55 8.90 8.18
CA ARG A 221 0.66 9.58 9.13
C ARG A 221 0.99 9.05 10.53
N ALA A 222 1.39 9.96 11.42
CA ALA A 222 1.43 9.66 12.84
C ALA A 222 -0.02 9.40 13.30
N HIS A 223 -0.32 8.17 13.71
CA HIS A 223 -1.53 7.91 14.49
C HIS A 223 -1.38 8.66 15.82
N GLU A 224 -2.20 9.68 16.03
CA GLU A 224 -2.44 10.18 17.37
C GLU A 224 -3.13 9.09 18.17
N THR A 225 -2.36 8.38 18.98
CA THR A 225 -2.92 7.66 20.13
C THR A 225 -3.38 8.72 21.12
N ARG A 226 -4.66 9.07 21.08
CA ARG A 226 -5.31 9.69 22.23
C ARG A 226 -5.26 8.67 23.36
N GLY A 227 -4.29 8.84 24.27
CA GLY A 227 -4.32 8.23 25.58
C GLY A 227 -5.37 8.96 26.41
N ASN A 228 -6.27 8.20 26.95
CA ASN A 228 -6.98 8.55 28.20
C ASN A 228 -6.18 8.00 29.36
#